data_ef2fc724c1ba3743a44911db5972647e
#
_entry.id   ef2fc724c1ba3743a44911db5972647e
#
_cell.length_a   1.000
_cell.length_b   1.000
_cell.length_c   1.000
_cell.angle_alpha   90.00
_cell.angle_beta   90.00
_cell.angle_gamma   90.00
#
_symmetry.space_group_name_H-M   'P 1'
#
loop_
_entity.id
_entity.type
_entity.pdbx_description
1 polymer ?
#
loop_
_entity_poly.entity_id
_entity_poly.type
_entity_poly.pdbx_seq_one_letter_code
_entity_poly.pdbx_strand_id
1 'polypeptide(L)'
;VKVKLPEEGDVEVVVTAGEDTALFTIRYEMPDARLDITEPEDTTFTGENVTVRGVTEPNATVYIDGKGTNTNVKAGKNGAFAVRVFMEEAGTETFTLRVKAEGFAQTTRTITLTREWTQREQIAQFRQKMIALSYDDLAQDPAKYVGKRFILRGKVMDFTDYDGRPCALICVTNPSTGVWQDAMDVVLSTSDEVQAGDVLTFYLVGEAITLPADGAYTKSGAEQDVPVASAVYVTK
;
A
#
# COMPACT_ATOMS: atom_id res chain seq x y z
N VAL A 1 29.88 -41.08 -29.74
CA VAL A 1 29.24 -41.60 -28.54
C VAL A 1 28.59 -40.39 -27.83
N LYS A 2 27.30 -40.43 -27.52
CA LYS A 2 26.67 -39.43 -26.67
C LYS A 2 26.65 -40.00 -25.26
N VAL A 3 27.32 -39.36 -24.33
CA VAL A 3 27.27 -39.69 -22.91
C VAL A 3 26.23 -38.83 -22.26
N LYS A 4 25.24 -39.42 -21.57
CA LYS A 4 24.30 -38.67 -20.74
C LYS A 4 25.01 -38.37 -19.42
N LEU A 5 25.39 -37.13 -19.20
CA LEU A 5 25.97 -36.68 -17.94
C LEU A 5 24.94 -36.71 -16.81
N PRO A 6 25.32 -37.03 -15.58
CA PRO A 6 24.48 -36.94 -14.39
C PRO A 6 24.12 -35.48 -14.12
N GLU A 7 23.19 -35.24 -13.18
CA GLU A 7 22.74 -33.89 -12.84
C GLU A 7 23.91 -33.01 -12.33
N GLU A 8 24.87 -33.59 -11.61
CA GLU A 8 26.11 -32.93 -11.18
C GLU A 8 27.07 -33.98 -10.63
N GLY A 9 28.37 -33.82 -10.79
CA GLY A 9 29.37 -34.69 -10.16
C GLY A 9 30.47 -35.17 -11.08
N ASP A 10 31.25 -36.09 -10.56
CA ASP A 10 32.35 -36.71 -11.26
C ASP A 10 31.85 -37.93 -12.07
N VAL A 11 32.18 -37.97 -13.36
CA VAL A 11 31.87 -39.07 -14.25
C VAL A 11 33.17 -39.79 -14.62
N GLU A 12 33.28 -41.06 -14.29
CA GLU A 12 34.38 -41.89 -14.76
C GLU A 12 34.10 -42.37 -16.18
N VAL A 13 34.97 -42.04 -17.09
CA VAL A 13 34.94 -42.48 -18.49
C VAL A 13 36.07 -43.42 -18.74
N VAL A 14 35.72 -44.66 -19.06
CA VAL A 14 36.68 -45.68 -19.47
C VAL A 14 36.77 -45.68 -21.00
N VAL A 15 37.95 -45.44 -21.52
CA VAL A 15 38.20 -45.50 -22.96
C VAL A 15 39.08 -46.73 -23.20
N THR A 16 38.62 -47.69 -24.03
CA THR A 16 39.32 -48.89 -24.39
C THR A 16 39.67 -48.87 -25.88
N ALA A 17 40.96 -49.10 -26.22
CA ALA A 17 41.44 -49.19 -27.58
C ALA A 17 42.29 -50.43 -27.71
N GLY A 18 41.74 -51.54 -28.22
CA GLY A 18 42.38 -52.85 -28.23
C GLY A 18 42.52 -53.41 -26.83
N GLU A 19 43.72 -53.72 -26.38
CA GLU A 19 44.05 -54.23 -25.02
C GLU A 19 44.34 -53.06 -24.06
N ASP A 20 44.50 -51.83 -24.56
CA ASP A 20 44.77 -50.65 -23.73
C ASP A 20 43.50 -50.04 -23.19
N THR A 21 43.52 -49.70 -21.90
CA THR A 21 42.40 -49.05 -21.20
C THR A 21 42.89 -47.79 -20.46
N ALA A 22 42.24 -46.67 -20.68
CA ALA A 22 42.47 -45.42 -19.95
C ALA A 22 41.22 -44.99 -19.20
N LEU A 23 41.39 -44.56 -17.95
CA LEU A 23 40.34 -44.04 -17.08
C LEU A 23 40.47 -42.52 -17.00
N PHE A 24 39.40 -41.83 -17.27
CA PHE A 24 39.29 -40.37 -17.16
C PHE A 24 38.17 -40.02 -16.18
N THR A 25 38.45 -39.13 -15.25
CA THR A 25 37.40 -38.50 -14.42
C THR A 25 37.07 -37.15 -15.01
N ILE A 26 35.82 -36.97 -15.42
CA ILE A 26 35.31 -35.71 -15.93
C ILE A 26 34.40 -35.12 -14.84
N ARG A 27 34.80 -33.98 -14.28
CA ARG A 27 33.95 -33.23 -13.37
C ARG A 27 32.97 -32.39 -14.19
N TYR A 28 31.68 -32.60 -13.98
CA TYR A 28 30.61 -31.79 -14.57
C TYR A 28 29.95 -30.93 -13.50
N GLU A 29 30.06 -29.63 -13.65
CA GLU A 29 29.36 -28.63 -12.83
C GLU A 29 28.31 -27.97 -13.72
N MET A 30 27.04 -28.01 -13.28
CA MET A 30 25.97 -27.30 -13.99
C MET A 30 26.09 -25.80 -13.70
N PRO A 31 26.05 -24.94 -14.73
CA PRO A 31 25.98 -23.50 -14.51
C PRO A 31 24.69 -23.16 -13.81
N ASP A 32 24.72 -22.15 -12.95
CA ASP A 32 23.53 -21.61 -12.30
C ASP A 32 22.54 -21.05 -13.32
N ALA A 33 21.25 -21.35 -13.15
CA ALA A 33 20.20 -20.72 -13.96
C ALA A 33 20.15 -19.21 -13.71
N ARG A 34 20.05 -18.44 -14.77
CA ARG A 34 19.85 -16.99 -14.66
C ARG A 34 18.51 -16.69 -13.97
N LEU A 35 18.49 -15.71 -13.07
CA LEU A 35 17.26 -15.17 -12.47
C LEU A 35 17.44 -13.69 -12.16
N ASP A 36 16.98 -12.84 -13.08
CA ASP A 36 17.00 -11.40 -12.93
C ASP A 36 15.57 -10.91 -12.75
N ILE A 37 15.27 -10.24 -11.63
CA ILE A 37 14.00 -9.60 -11.35
C ILE A 37 14.08 -8.17 -11.88
N THR A 38 13.15 -7.78 -12.75
CA THR A 38 13.13 -6.47 -13.39
C THR A 38 11.97 -5.58 -12.90
N GLU A 39 10.92 -6.18 -12.37
CA GLU A 39 9.78 -5.47 -11.78
C GLU A 39 9.26 -6.22 -10.54
N PRO A 40 8.70 -5.52 -9.56
CA PRO A 40 8.52 -4.06 -9.53
C PRO A 40 9.84 -3.33 -9.19
N GLU A 41 10.04 -2.13 -9.75
CA GLU A 41 11.15 -1.24 -9.37
C GLU A 41 10.91 -0.68 -7.96
N ASP A 42 9.66 -0.26 -7.71
CA ASP A 42 9.21 0.11 -6.37
C ASP A 42 8.59 -1.13 -5.69
N THR A 43 9.16 -1.50 -4.55
CA THR A 43 8.72 -2.64 -3.76
C THR A 43 7.54 -2.31 -2.84
N THR A 44 7.08 -1.05 -2.83
CA THR A 44 5.91 -0.58 -2.08
C THR A 44 4.74 -0.36 -3.04
N PHE A 45 3.57 -0.89 -2.71
CA PHE A 45 2.38 -0.79 -3.55
C PHE A 45 1.10 -0.76 -2.70
N THR A 46 0.02 -0.29 -3.31
CA THR A 46 -1.34 -0.34 -2.76
C THR A 46 -2.17 -1.39 -3.51
N GLY A 47 -3.16 -1.94 -2.85
CA GLY A 47 -3.98 -3.02 -3.40
C GLY A 47 -3.46 -4.40 -3.02
N GLU A 48 -4.14 -5.46 -3.44
CA GLU A 48 -3.89 -6.83 -2.98
C GLU A 48 -2.92 -7.61 -3.89
N ASN A 49 -2.60 -7.07 -5.05
CA ASN A 49 -1.81 -7.79 -6.04
C ASN A 49 -0.69 -6.93 -6.63
N VAL A 50 0.46 -7.54 -6.80
CA VAL A 50 1.58 -6.99 -7.56
C VAL A 50 2.10 -8.05 -8.52
N THR A 51 2.62 -7.63 -9.67
CA THR A 51 3.21 -8.54 -10.64
C THR A 51 4.74 -8.44 -10.55
N VAL A 52 5.37 -9.57 -10.24
CA VAL A 52 6.83 -9.71 -10.30
C VAL A 52 7.20 -10.18 -11.71
N ARG A 53 8.05 -9.42 -12.39
CA ARG A 53 8.56 -9.73 -13.73
C ARG A 53 10.06 -9.91 -13.70
N GLY A 54 10.54 -10.67 -14.67
CA GLY A 54 11.97 -10.87 -14.80
C GLY A 54 12.34 -11.70 -16.02
N VAL A 55 13.62 -12.03 -16.06
CA VAL A 55 14.20 -12.85 -17.13
C VAL A 55 14.99 -14.01 -16.49
N THR A 56 14.81 -15.18 -17.05
CA THR A 56 15.51 -16.42 -16.69
C THR A 56 15.89 -17.19 -17.96
N GLU A 57 16.21 -18.48 -17.82
CA GLU A 57 16.47 -19.34 -18.97
C GLU A 57 15.19 -19.59 -19.79
N PRO A 58 15.31 -19.73 -21.12
CA PRO A 58 14.16 -20.03 -21.99
C PRO A 58 13.42 -21.28 -21.53
N ASN A 59 12.08 -21.19 -21.46
CA ASN A 59 11.17 -22.26 -21.03
C ASN A 59 11.42 -22.81 -19.60
N ALA A 60 12.23 -22.15 -18.78
CA ALA A 60 12.40 -22.49 -17.37
C ALA A 60 11.08 -22.38 -16.58
N THR A 61 10.96 -23.10 -15.47
CA THR A 61 9.86 -22.95 -14.54
C THR A 61 10.31 -22.10 -13.35
N VAL A 62 9.61 -21.00 -13.13
CA VAL A 62 9.83 -20.09 -11.99
C VAL A 62 8.76 -20.37 -10.95
N TYR A 63 9.18 -20.78 -9.77
CA TYR A 63 8.34 -20.96 -8.58
C TYR A 63 8.44 -19.70 -7.73
N ILE A 64 7.35 -19.32 -7.10
CA ILE A 64 7.33 -18.28 -6.08
C ILE A 64 6.57 -18.76 -4.85
N ASP A 65 7.19 -18.63 -3.71
CA ASP A 65 6.67 -19.05 -2.41
C ASP A 65 6.71 -17.87 -1.43
N GLY A 66 5.62 -17.69 -0.70
CA GLY A 66 5.46 -16.70 0.37
C GLY A 66 4.07 -16.79 0.98
N LYS A 67 3.79 -16.00 2.00
CA LYS A 67 2.46 -16.00 2.64
C LYS A 67 1.38 -15.65 1.61
N GLY A 68 0.36 -16.47 1.49
CA GLY A 68 -0.74 -16.26 0.54
C GLY A 68 -0.43 -16.52 -0.94
N THR A 69 0.85 -16.75 -1.28
CA THR A 69 1.28 -17.04 -2.65
C THR A 69 2.17 -18.28 -2.70
N ASN A 70 1.70 -19.31 -3.38
CA ASN A 70 2.49 -20.51 -3.72
C ASN A 70 2.07 -20.95 -5.12
N THR A 71 2.85 -20.55 -6.12
CA THR A 71 2.53 -20.79 -7.52
C THR A 71 3.80 -20.90 -8.37
N ASN A 72 3.60 -21.24 -9.64
CA ASN A 72 4.70 -21.24 -10.61
C ASN A 72 4.22 -20.73 -11.98
N VAL A 73 5.16 -20.26 -12.77
CA VAL A 73 4.95 -19.88 -14.16
C VAL A 73 6.06 -20.42 -15.03
N LYS A 74 5.75 -20.64 -16.29
CA LYS A 74 6.75 -21.03 -17.31
C LYS A 74 7.25 -19.78 -18.03
N ALA A 75 8.56 -19.60 -18.07
CA ALA A 75 9.18 -18.54 -18.85
C ALA A 75 8.96 -18.75 -20.35
N GLY A 76 8.87 -17.67 -21.08
CA GLY A 76 8.75 -17.69 -22.52
C GLY A 76 10.02 -18.19 -23.23
N LYS A 77 9.96 -18.29 -24.56
CA LYS A 77 11.13 -18.65 -25.42
C LYS A 77 12.28 -17.65 -25.32
N ASN A 78 12.01 -16.42 -24.91
CA ASN A 78 13.00 -15.37 -24.64
C ASN A 78 13.43 -15.29 -23.16
N GLY A 79 12.98 -16.23 -22.32
CA GLY A 79 13.27 -16.26 -20.91
C GLY A 79 12.41 -15.31 -20.04
N ALA A 80 11.55 -14.47 -20.62
CA ALA A 80 10.72 -13.57 -19.84
C ALA A 80 9.64 -14.31 -19.06
N PHE A 81 9.43 -13.90 -17.79
CA PHE A 81 8.36 -14.41 -16.95
C PHE A 81 7.61 -13.27 -16.27
N ALA A 82 6.36 -13.54 -15.87
CA ALA A 82 5.55 -12.66 -15.03
C ALA A 82 4.72 -13.53 -14.08
N VAL A 83 4.83 -13.27 -12.79
CA VAL A 83 4.06 -13.98 -11.76
C VAL A 83 3.35 -12.98 -10.88
N ARG A 84 2.08 -13.24 -10.57
CA ARG A 84 1.27 -12.42 -9.68
C ARG A 84 1.49 -12.88 -8.24
N VAL A 85 1.80 -11.92 -7.38
CA VAL A 85 1.88 -12.09 -5.94
C VAL A 85 0.64 -11.49 -5.32
N PHE A 86 0.03 -12.20 -4.37
CA PHE A 86 -1.13 -11.76 -3.62
C PHE A 86 -0.75 -11.51 -2.16
N MET A 87 -1.14 -10.34 -1.64
CA MET A 87 -0.99 -9.96 -0.23
C MET A 87 -2.33 -9.44 0.28
N GLU A 88 -3.03 -10.24 1.08
CA GLU A 88 -4.35 -9.87 1.62
C GLU A 88 -4.26 -8.72 2.62
N GLU A 89 -3.26 -8.75 3.50
CA GLU A 89 -3.06 -7.77 4.56
C GLU A 89 -1.98 -6.77 4.18
N ALA A 90 -2.12 -5.51 4.63
CA ALA A 90 -1.05 -4.54 4.54
C ALA A 90 0.10 -4.93 5.48
N GLY A 91 1.31 -4.73 5.02
CA GLY A 91 2.53 -5.11 5.74
C GLY A 91 3.66 -5.45 4.79
N THR A 92 4.77 -5.89 5.34
CA THR A 92 5.97 -6.28 4.59
C THR A 92 6.14 -7.78 4.62
N GLU A 93 6.29 -8.40 3.45
CA GLU A 93 6.49 -9.84 3.30
C GLU A 93 7.64 -10.13 2.35
N THR A 94 8.32 -11.27 2.57
CA THR A 94 9.42 -11.73 1.74
C THR A 94 8.96 -12.96 0.96
N PHE A 95 9.16 -12.93 -0.35
CA PHE A 95 8.87 -14.00 -1.28
C PHE A 95 10.16 -14.59 -1.82
N THR A 96 10.17 -15.91 -1.95
CA THR A 96 11.30 -16.67 -2.49
C THR A 96 10.98 -17.14 -3.90
N LEU A 97 11.78 -16.71 -4.88
CA LEU A 97 11.72 -17.20 -6.25
C LEU A 97 12.75 -18.28 -6.46
N ARG A 98 12.36 -19.38 -7.09
CA ARG A 98 13.23 -20.49 -7.45
C ARG A 98 13.06 -20.83 -8.92
N VAL A 99 14.16 -21.00 -9.63
CA VAL A 99 14.17 -21.36 -11.05
C VAL A 99 14.62 -22.79 -11.23
N LYS A 100 13.88 -23.54 -12.06
CA LYS A 100 14.31 -24.84 -12.60
C LYS A 100 14.38 -24.75 -14.12
N ALA A 101 15.58 -24.97 -14.66
CA ALA A 101 15.83 -25.03 -16.10
C ALA A 101 16.63 -26.30 -16.44
N GLU A 102 16.35 -26.89 -17.60
CA GLU A 102 17.08 -28.10 -18.05
C GLU A 102 18.56 -27.74 -18.35
N GLY A 103 19.48 -28.49 -17.78
CA GLY A 103 20.91 -28.26 -17.95
C GLY A 103 21.49 -27.16 -17.07
N PHE A 104 20.74 -26.65 -16.09
CA PHE A 104 21.20 -25.64 -15.16
C PHE A 104 20.97 -26.05 -13.70
N ALA A 105 21.84 -25.62 -12.82
CA ALA A 105 21.63 -25.71 -11.38
C ALA A 105 20.49 -24.75 -10.96
N GLN A 106 19.79 -25.11 -9.89
CA GLN A 106 18.68 -24.30 -9.38
C GLN A 106 19.18 -22.99 -8.77
N THR A 107 18.62 -21.87 -9.21
CA THR A 107 18.88 -20.55 -8.62
C THR A 107 17.71 -20.10 -7.77
N THR A 108 18.03 -19.45 -6.65
CA THR A 108 17.04 -18.89 -5.71
C THR A 108 17.34 -17.41 -5.46
N ARG A 109 16.28 -16.59 -5.46
CA ARG A 109 16.32 -15.17 -5.11
C ARG A 109 15.15 -14.84 -4.19
N THR A 110 15.34 -13.83 -3.34
CA THR A 110 14.28 -13.28 -2.51
C THR A 110 13.92 -11.88 -2.96
N ILE A 111 12.63 -11.52 -2.84
CA ILE A 111 12.13 -10.16 -2.99
C ILE A 111 11.27 -9.82 -1.78
N THR A 112 11.50 -8.64 -1.21
CA THR A 112 10.69 -8.13 -0.11
C THR A 112 9.73 -7.08 -0.66
N LEU A 113 8.42 -7.28 -0.42
CA LEU A 113 7.36 -6.43 -0.92
C LEU A 113 6.59 -5.84 0.26
N THR A 114 6.19 -4.58 0.15
CA THR A 114 5.40 -3.87 1.16
C THR A 114 4.06 -3.45 0.56
N ARG A 115 2.97 -4.00 1.09
CA ARG A 115 1.62 -3.55 0.76
C ARG A 115 1.18 -2.48 1.76
N GLU A 116 0.79 -1.32 1.26
CA GLU A 116 0.18 -0.26 2.05
C GLU A 116 -1.35 -0.36 1.99
N TRP A 117 -2.00 0.13 3.05
CA TRP A 117 -3.45 0.25 3.07
C TRP A 117 -3.93 1.21 1.97
N THR A 118 -4.93 0.80 1.21
CA THR A 118 -5.67 1.72 0.34
C THR A 118 -6.41 2.76 1.19
N GLN A 119 -6.70 3.93 0.64
CA GLN A 119 -7.48 4.96 1.33
C GLN A 119 -8.83 4.40 1.86
N ARG A 120 -9.47 3.53 1.09
CA ARG A 120 -10.74 2.88 1.51
C ARG A 120 -10.55 2.01 2.76
N GLU A 121 -9.50 1.24 2.83
CA GLU A 121 -9.17 0.41 4.00
C GLU A 121 -8.81 1.28 5.21
N GLN A 122 -8.03 2.34 5.00
CA GLN A 122 -7.68 3.31 6.05
C GLN A 122 -8.93 3.98 6.63
N ILE A 123 -9.87 4.39 5.78
CA ILE A 123 -11.18 4.92 6.21
C ILE A 123 -11.99 3.87 6.97
N ALA A 124 -11.98 2.61 6.52
CA ALA A 124 -12.67 1.53 7.23
C ALA A 124 -12.09 1.31 8.64
N GLN A 125 -10.77 1.34 8.78
CA GLN A 125 -10.08 1.28 10.08
C GLN A 125 -10.38 2.50 10.96
N PHE A 126 -10.46 3.69 10.35
CA PHE A 126 -10.86 4.90 11.08
C PHE A 126 -12.25 4.75 11.68
N ARG A 127 -13.21 4.27 10.88
CA ARG A 127 -14.61 4.08 11.30
C ARG A 127 -14.79 3.11 12.46
N GLN A 128 -13.94 2.09 12.58
CA GLN A 128 -13.98 1.13 13.70
C GLN A 128 -13.64 1.77 15.06
N LYS A 129 -12.91 2.90 15.05
CA LYS A 129 -12.42 3.58 16.25
C LYS A 129 -13.12 4.93 16.49
N MET A 130 -14.14 5.25 15.71
CA MET A 130 -14.89 6.51 15.87
C MET A 130 -15.95 6.42 16.96
N ILE A 131 -16.31 7.57 17.49
CA ILE A 131 -17.47 7.75 18.35
C ILE A 131 -18.61 8.43 17.56
N ALA A 132 -19.83 8.20 17.96
CA ALA A 132 -20.96 9.04 17.53
C ALA A 132 -20.90 10.35 18.29
N LEU A 133 -20.85 11.47 17.58
CA LEU A 133 -20.71 12.79 18.16
C LEU A 133 -21.58 13.78 17.37
N SER A 134 -22.39 14.56 18.09
CA SER A 134 -23.11 15.69 17.51
C SER A 134 -22.25 16.96 17.56
N TYR A 135 -22.58 17.94 16.72
CA TYR A 135 -21.93 19.24 16.78
C TYR A 135 -22.18 19.93 18.13
N ASP A 136 -23.40 19.86 18.65
CA ASP A 136 -23.77 20.51 19.91
C ASP A 136 -22.95 19.96 21.10
N ASP A 137 -22.69 18.64 21.14
CA ASP A 137 -21.84 18.04 22.15
C ASP A 137 -20.38 18.51 22.03
N LEU A 138 -19.88 18.57 20.79
CA LEU A 138 -18.51 19.04 20.50
C LEU A 138 -18.34 20.52 20.88
N ALA A 139 -19.29 21.36 20.51
CA ALA A 139 -19.24 22.79 20.77
C ALA A 139 -19.38 23.14 22.26
N GLN A 140 -20.10 22.30 23.04
CA GLN A 140 -20.29 22.50 24.47
C GLN A 140 -18.97 22.24 25.27
N ASP A 141 -18.23 21.24 24.91
CA ASP A 141 -16.99 20.88 25.62
C ASP A 141 -15.98 20.23 24.64
N PRO A 142 -15.28 21.02 23.81
CA PRO A 142 -14.30 20.49 22.86
C PRO A 142 -13.18 19.69 23.54
N ALA A 143 -12.77 20.09 24.73
CA ALA A 143 -11.68 19.46 25.49
C ALA A 143 -11.94 17.98 25.81
N LYS A 144 -13.21 17.62 26.01
CA LYS A 144 -13.62 16.22 26.24
C LYS A 144 -13.34 15.28 25.07
N TYR A 145 -13.29 15.84 23.86
CA TYR A 145 -13.18 15.10 22.61
C TYR A 145 -11.78 15.12 21.97
N VAL A 146 -10.81 15.66 22.69
CA VAL A 146 -9.40 15.66 22.24
C VAL A 146 -8.93 14.24 21.93
N GLY A 147 -8.36 14.06 20.74
CA GLY A 147 -7.88 12.77 20.24
C GLY A 147 -8.98 11.76 19.90
N LYS A 148 -10.27 12.09 20.11
CA LYS A 148 -11.40 11.24 19.69
C LYS A 148 -11.63 11.37 18.20
N ARG A 149 -11.99 10.25 17.57
CA ARG A 149 -12.30 10.16 16.14
C ARG A 149 -13.80 10.24 15.93
N PHE A 150 -14.22 11.09 15.01
CA PHE A 150 -15.62 11.26 14.62
C PHE A 150 -15.72 11.67 13.15
N ILE A 151 -16.94 11.67 12.62
CA ILE A 151 -17.19 12.02 11.22
C ILE A 151 -18.28 13.09 11.23
N LEU A 152 -18.02 14.17 10.50
CA LEU A 152 -19.03 15.21 10.22
C LEU A 152 -19.08 15.45 8.72
N ARG A 153 -20.28 15.80 8.24
CA ARG A 153 -20.47 16.29 6.89
C ARG A 153 -20.74 17.79 6.98
N GLY A 154 -20.01 18.57 6.21
CA GLY A 154 -20.12 20.02 6.26
C GLY A 154 -19.89 20.66 4.90
N LYS A 155 -20.36 21.91 4.79
CA LYS A 155 -20.06 22.77 3.65
C LYS A 155 -18.89 23.67 4.00
N VAL A 156 -17.92 23.74 3.12
CA VAL A 156 -16.77 24.66 3.24
C VAL A 156 -17.26 26.07 2.95
N MET A 157 -17.09 26.96 3.91
CA MET A 157 -17.51 28.35 3.82
C MET A 157 -16.36 29.26 3.45
N ASP A 158 -15.21 29.08 4.10
CA ASP A 158 -14.03 29.93 3.94
C ASP A 158 -12.77 29.16 4.34
N PHE A 159 -11.61 29.79 4.13
CA PHE A 159 -10.32 29.27 4.55
C PHE A 159 -9.65 30.25 5.50
N THR A 160 -9.05 29.71 6.55
CA THR A 160 -8.30 30.43 7.57
C THR A 160 -6.91 29.79 7.73
N ASP A 161 -6.08 30.40 8.52
CA ASP A 161 -4.78 29.85 8.92
C ASP A 161 -4.72 29.83 10.44
N TYR A 162 -4.28 28.71 10.99
CA TYR A 162 -4.01 28.57 12.41
C TYR A 162 -2.56 28.10 12.63
N ASP A 163 -1.75 29.01 13.10
CA ASP A 163 -0.32 28.75 13.41
C ASP A 163 0.43 28.13 12.21
N GLY A 164 0.23 28.67 11.00
CA GLY A 164 0.81 28.19 9.75
C GLY A 164 0.18 26.89 9.22
N ARG A 165 -0.93 26.44 9.79
CA ARG A 165 -1.70 25.28 9.32
C ARG A 165 -2.95 25.73 8.57
N PRO A 166 -3.17 25.29 7.31
CA PRO A 166 -4.36 25.64 6.57
C PRO A 166 -5.60 25.07 7.24
N CYS A 167 -6.59 25.91 7.46
CA CYS A 167 -7.87 25.52 8.04
C CYS A 167 -9.01 25.83 7.06
N ALA A 168 -10.01 24.95 7.01
CA ALA A 168 -11.29 25.23 6.38
C ALA A 168 -12.33 25.53 7.45
N LEU A 169 -12.96 26.69 7.36
CA LEU A 169 -14.17 26.98 8.11
C LEU A 169 -15.33 26.22 7.44
N ILE A 170 -15.91 25.27 8.14
CA ILE A 170 -17.06 24.50 7.65
C ILE A 170 -18.29 24.75 8.48
N CYS A 171 -19.48 24.66 7.86
CA CYS A 171 -20.75 24.61 8.56
C CYS A 171 -21.37 23.21 8.42
N VAL A 172 -21.74 22.58 9.55
CA VAL A 172 -22.15 21.18 9.58
C VAL A 172 -23.66 20.96 9.58
N THR A 173 -24.45 21.98 9.87
CA THR A 173 -25.91 21.90 9.86
C THR A 173 -26.49 22.68 8.69
N ASN A 174 -27.34 22.02 7.92
CA ASN A 174 -28.13 22.65 6.85
C ASN A 174 -29.63 22.55 7.19
N PRO A 175 -30.20 23.51 7.91
CA PRO A 175 -31.62 23.52 8.16
C PRO A 175 -32.41 23.69 6.84
N SER A 176 -33.70 23.38 6.87
CA SER A 176 -34.59 23.44 5.70
C SER A 176 -34.66 24.83 5.03
N THR A 177 -34.10 25.84 5.68
CA THR A 177 -33.97 27.22 5.15
C THR A 177 -32.87 27.37 4.11
N GLY A 178 -32.00 26.37 3.94
CA GLY A 178 -30.84 26.41 3.03
C GLY A 178 -29.64 27.21 3.56
N VAL A 179 -29.73 27.78 4.74
CA VAL A 179 -28.61 28.49 5.39
C VAL A 179 -27.80 27.50 6.20
N TRP A 180 -26.52 27.37 5.88
CA TRP A 180 -25.60 26.52 6.62
C TRP A 180 -25.14 27.21 7.91
N GLN A 181 -25.16 26.47 9.01
CA GLN A 181 -24.86 26.95 10.37
C GLN A 181 -23.97 25.92 11.10
N ASP A 182 -23.67 26.21 12.36
CA ASP A 182 -22.82 25.36 13.21
C ASP A 182 -21.40 25.24 12.67
N ALA A 183 -20.73 26.39 12.70
CA ALA A 183 -19.40 26.56 12.21
C ALA A 183 -18.37 25.82 13.08
N MET A 184 -17.37 25.23 12.43
CA MET A 184 -16.15 24.73 13.07
C MET A 184 -14.96 24.91 12.13
N ASP A 185 -13.80 25.02 12.70
CA ASP A 185 -12.56 25.01 11.92
C ASP A 185 -11.98 23.60 11.80
N VAL A 186 -11.59 23.24 10.58
CA VAL A 186 -10.97 21.97 10.27
C VAL A 186 -9.57 22.20 9.74
N VAL A 187 -8.57 21.79 10.52
CA VAL A 187 -7.18 21.80 10.07
C VAL A 187 -7.01 20.77 8.96
N LEU A 188 -6.59 21.20 7.80
CA LEU A 188 -6.39 20.37 6.61
C LEU A 188 -4.95 19.87 6.50
N SER A 189 -4.74 18.74 5.84
CA SER A 189 -3.42 18.38 5.32
C SER A 189 -3.16 19.14 4.00
N THR A 190 -1.89 19.33 3.66
CA THR A 190 -1.50 20.02 2.42
C THR A 190 -1.89 19.27 1.13
N SER A 191 -2.31 18.01 1.24
CA SER A 191 -2.75 17.17 0.12
C SER A 191 -4.25 17.19 -0.13
N ASP A 192 -5.04 17.86 0.75
CA ASP A 192 -6.50 17.87 0.62
C ASP A 192 -6.93 18.87 -0.47
N GLU A 193 -7.57 18.37 -1.52
CA GLU A 193 -8.20 19.20 -2.56
C GLU A 193 -9.59 19.65 -2.10
N VAL A 194 -9.65 20.76 -1.36
CA VAL A 194 -10.87 21.31 -0.78
C VAL A 194 -11.09 22.73 -1.32
N GLN A 195 -12.31 23.05 -1.73
CA GLN A 195 -12.69 24.38 -2.26
C GLN A 195 -13.89 24.95 -1.51
N ALA A 196 -13.95 26.29 -1.43
CA ALA A 196 -15.11 26.97 -0.88
C ALA A 196 -16.39 26.60 -1.66
N GLY A 197 -17.46 26.27 -0.93
CA GLY A 197 -18.72 25.80 -1.49
C GLY A 197 -18.86 24.27 -1.56
N ASP A 198 -17.78 23.52 -1.45
CA ASP A 198 -17.83 22.05 -1.42
C ASP A 198 -18.62 21.54 -0.20
N VAL A 199 -19.38 20.46 -0.41
CA VAL A 199 -20.07 19.72 0.66
C VAL A 199 -19.40 18.37 0.79
N LEU A 200 -18.60 18.20 1.84
CA LEU A 200 -17.66 17.11 2.02
C LEU A 200 -17.93 16.34 3.32
N THR A 201 -17.42 15.12 3.36
CA THR A 201 -17.38 14.31 4.58
C THR A 201 -15.98 14.36 5.15
N PHE A 202 -15.85 14.83 6.37
CA PHE A 202 -14.60 14.99 7.10
C PHE A 202 -14.47 13.89 8.15
N TYR A 203 -13.35 13.20 8.14
CA TYR A 203 -12.94 12.19 9.12
C TYR A 203 -11.97 12.87 10.08
N LEU A 204 -12.44 13.17 11.28
CA LEU A 204 -11.87 14.17 12.17
C LEU A 204 -11.28 13.56 13.44
N VAL A 205 -10.26 14.23 13.96
CA VAL A 205 -9.74 14.03 15.32
C VAL A 205 -9.89 15.35 16.08
N GLY A 206 -10.52 15.31 17.24
CA GLY A 206 -10.78 16.51 18.05
C GLY A 206 -9.50 17.16 18.57
N GLU A 207 -9.49 18.49 18.58
CA GLU A 207 -8.43 19.34 19.14
C GLU A 207 -8.94 20.03 20.42
N ALA A 208 -8.02 20.45 21.29
CA ALA A 208 -8.35 21.20 22.52
C ALA A 208 -8.42 22.73 22.28
N ILE A 209 -8.84 23.15 21.11
CA ILE A 209 -8.73 24.53 20.65
C ILE A 209 -10.10 25.00 20.18
N THR A 210 -10.36 26.29 20.38
CA THR A 210 -11.45 27.00 19.74
C THR A 210 -10.88 28.22 19.00
N LEU A 211 -11.54 28.60 17.90
CA LEU A 211 -11.18 29.78 17.12
C LEU A 211 -12.40 30.67 16.92
N PRO A 212 -12.25 32.01 16.83
CA PRO A 212 -13.37 32.89 16.57
C PRO A 212 -13.94 32.70 15.16
N ALA A 213 -15.23 32.60 15.05
CA ALA A 213 -15.98 32.57 13.79
C ALA A 213 -16.97 33.73 13.71
N ASP A 214 -17.11 34.29 12.50
CA ASP A 214 -18.09 35.35 12.21
C ASP A 214 -19.53 34.89 12.50
N GLY A 215 -20.33 35.79 13.03
CA GLY A 215 -21.75 35.55 13.35
C GLY A 215 -22.59 35.06 12.18
N ALA A 216 -22.19 35.34 10.94
CA ALA A 216 -22.87 34.82 9.74
C ALA A 216 -22.89 33.28 9.68
N TYR A 217 -21.98 32.60 10.36
CA TYR A 217 -21.81 31.13 10.36
C TYR A 217 -22.24 30.47 11.66
N THR A 218 -22.67 31.23 12.65
CA THR A 218 -23.08 30.77 13.98
C THR A 218 -24.59 30.79 14.17
N LYS A 219 -25.13 29.92 15.02
CA LYS A 219 -26.58 29.92 15.37
C LYS A 219 -27.01 31.20 16.08
N SER A 220 -26.11 31.82 16.83
CA SER A 220 -26.38 33.03 17.61
C SER A 220 -26.48 34.27 16.75
N GLY A 221 -25.95 34.25 15.53
CA GLY A 221 -25.79 35.42 14.69
C GLY A 221 -24.75 36.42 15.21
N ALA A 222 -23.94 36.04 16.19
CA ALA A 222 -22.87 36.82 16.77
C ALA A 222 -21.52 36.05 16.64
N GLU A 223 -20.42 36.79 16.62
CA GLU A 223 -19.08 36.22 16.70
C GLU A 223 -18.96 35.36 17.96
N GLN A 224 -18.47 34.15 17.80
CA GLN A 224 -18.24 33.22 18.91
C GLN A 224 -17.12 32.27 18.58
N ASP A 225 -16.50 31.73 19.63
CA ASP A 225 -15.51 30.67 19.47
C ASP A 225 -16.18 29.37 19.03
N VAL A 226 -15.61 28.75 17.99
CA VAL A 226 -16.05 27.46 17.44
C VAL A 226 -15.01 26.39 17.64
N PRO A 227 -15.40 25.10 17.74
CA PRO A 227 -14.47 24.01 17.96
C PRO A 227 -13.55 23.81 16.74
N VAL A 228 -12.36 23.28 17.02
CA VAL A 228 -11.38 22.90 16.01
C VAL A 228 -11.19 21.38 16.01
N ALA A 229 -11.00 20.80 14.84
CA ALA A 229 -10.59 19.43 14.67
C ALA A 229 -9.61 19.28 13.49
N SER A 230 -8.75 18.28 13.55
CA SER A 230 -7.85 17.95 12.45
C SER A 230 -8.46 16.91 11.52
N ALA A 231 -8.47 17.18 10.22
CA ALA A 231 -8.88 16.21 9.21
C ALA A 231 -7.77 15.16 9.02
N VAL A 232 -8.18 13.88 9.08
CA VAL A 232 -7.33 12.73 8.71
C VAL A 232 -7.60 12.34 7.27
N TYR A 233 -8.87 12.39 6.87
CA TYR A 233 -9.33 12.19 5.49
C TYR A 233 -10.47 13.15 5.19
N VAL A 234 -10.57 13.53 3.90
CA VAL A 234 -11.70 14.28 3.35
C VAL A 234 -12.21 13.51 2.12
N THR A 235 -13.54 13.38 1.99
CA THR A 235 -14.16 12.68 0.85
C THR A 235 -15.42 13.41 0.38
N LYS A 236 -15.74 13.25 -0.91
CA LYS A 236 -17.01 13.74 -1.50
C LYS A 236 -18.19 12.88 -1.10
#